data_10a87c23f38fa5dcbdd73ba18f48a557
#
_entry.id   10a87c23f38fa5dcbdd73ba18f48a557
#
_cell.length_a   1.000
_cell.length_b   1.000
_cell.length_c   1.000
_cell.angle_alpha   90.00
_cell.angle_beta   90.00
_cell.angle_gamma   90.00
#
_symmetry.space_group_name_H-M   'P 1'
#
loop_
_entity.id
_entity.type
_entity.pdbx_description
1 polymer ?
#
loop_
_entity_poly.entity_id
_entity_poly.type
_entity_poly.pdbx_seq_one_letter_code
_entity_poly.pdbx_strand_id
1 'polypeptide(L)'
;LVPGFVPDLYPIGVETVEAAKELLDRYAYRETDVVPDVVYQYTLRDEEGMSEWDIASPPQFPAAVVRRRLVGNAEGSWFVTSLLCEAEQTACEKLEGFLRSSMPAQQKLPPLPILPPLKTDA
;
A
#
# COMPACT_ATOMS: atom_id res chain seq x y z
N LEU A 1 -17.50 -5.02 -9.77
CA LEU A 1 -16.10 -5.11 -9.37
C LEU A 1 -15.49 -3.72 -9.23
N VAL A 2 -14.56 -3.60 -8.33
CA VAL A 2 -13.78 -2.37 -8.12
C VAL A 2 -12.50 -2.48 -8.96
N PRO A 3 -12.05 -1.39 -9.59
CA PRO A 3 -10.77 -1.46 -10.30
C PRO A 3 -9.65 -1.95 -9.40
N GLY A 4 -8.68 -2.65 -9.97
CA GLY A 4 -7.53 -3.14 -9.20
C GLY A 4 -6.70 -2.01 -8.62
N PHE A 5 -6.45 -0.98 -9.41
CA PHE A 5 -5.72 0.20 -8.94
C PHE A 5 -6.71 1.34 -8.71
N VAL A 6 -6.90 1.70 -7.46
CA VAL A 6 -7.70 2.86 -7.06
C VAL A 6 -6.75 3.79 -6.31
N PRO A 7 -6.51 5.00 -6.80
CA PRO A 7 -5.58 5.91 -6.12
C PRO A 7 -6.06 6.25 -4.71
N ASP A 8 -5.12 6.25 -3.77
CA ASP A 8 -5.40 6.71 -2.42
C ASP A 8 -5.33 8.25 -2.41
N LEU A 9 -6.33 8.88 -1.81
CA LEU A 9 -6.37 10.33 -1.71
C LEU A 9 -5.46 10.87 -0.61
N TYR A 10 -5.02 10.01 0.29
CA TYR A 10 -4.13 10.41 1.37
C TYR A 10 -2.68 10.08 1.01
N PRO A 11 -1.74 10.95 1.39
CA PRO A 11 -0.33 10.69 1.12
C PRO A 11 0.13 9.42 1.82
N ILE A 12 1.15 8.80 1.24
CA ILE A 12 1.68 7.52 1.74
C ILE A 12 2.21 7.61 3.19
N GLY A 13 2.54 8.79 3.63
CA GLY A 13 2.92 9.00 5.04
C GLY A 13 4.39 8.78 5.35
N VAL A 14 5.21 8.44 4.36
CA VAL A 14 6.67 8.35 4.52
C VAL A 14 7.32 9.15 3.39
N GLU A 15 8.50 9.68 3.66
CA GLU A 15 9.17 10.54 2.69
C GLU A 15 10.19 9.80 1.82
N THR A 16 10.68 8.66 2.29
CA THR A 16 11.69 7.89 1.59
C THR A 16 11.43 6.40 1.73
N VAL A 17 12.01 5.63 0.82
CA VAL A 17 11.96 4.17 0.91
C VAL A 17 12.63 3.70 2.20
N GLU A 18 13.73 4.31 2.58
CA GLU A 18 14.44 3.94 3.80
C GLU A 18 13.58 4.20 5.05
N ALA A 19 12.88 5.32 5.09
CA ALA A 19 11.95 5.61 6.19
C ALA A 19 10.81 4.58 6.25
N ALA A 20 10.32 4.15 5.10
CA ALA A 20 9.30 3.11 5.04
C ALA A 20 9.84 1.78 5.61
N LYS A 21 11.05 1.41 5.23
CA LYS A 21 11.67 0.18 5.74
C LYS A 21 11.84 0.22 7.25
N GLU A 22 12.29 1.34 7.79
CA GLU A 22 12.44 1.49 9.24
C GLU A 22 11.10 1.35 9.95
N LEU A 23 10.06 2.00 9.43
CA LEU A 23 8.74 1.91 9.98
C LEU A 23 8.22 0.47 9.97
N LEU A 24 8.33 -0.19 8.83
CA LEU A 24 7.81 -1.52 8.64
C LEU A 24 8.59 -2.56 9.44
N ASP A 25 9.91 -2.45 9.50
CA ASP A 25 10.73 -3.36 10.30
C ASP A 25 10.40 -3.27 11.78
N ARG A 26 9.96 -2.11 12.24
CA ARG A 26 9.65 -1.89 13.64
C ARG A 26 8.24 -2.29 14.03
N TYR A 27 7.25 -2.05 13.17
CA TYR A 27 5.85 -2.15 13.54
C TYR A 27 5.02 -3.11 12.70
N ALA A 28 5.53 -3.57 11.58
CA ALA A 28 4.76 -4.41 10.67
C ALA A 28 5.18 -5.88 10.74
N TYR A 29 4.28 -6.74 10.32
CA TYR A 29 4.58 -8.15 10.14
C TYR A 29 5.09 -8.35 8.72
N ARG A 30 6.28 -8.95 8.59
CA ARG A 30 6.86 -9.22 7.27
C ARG A 30 6.33 -10.55 6.77
N GLU A 31 5.70 -10.50 5.59
CA GLU A 31 5.23 -11.69 4.91
C GLU A 31 6.37 -12.36 4.15
N THR A 32 6.06 -13.50 3.53
CA THR A 32 7.00 -14.14 2.61
C THR A 32 7.29 -13.19 1.47
N ASP A 33 8.56 -13.14 1.03
CA ASP A 33 8.95 -12.27 -0.07
C ASP A 33 8.15 -12.60 -1.32
N VAL A 34 7.55 -11.57 -1.92
CA VAL A 34 6.75 -11.73 -3.15
C VAL A 34 7.67 -12.15 -4.29
N VAL A 35 8.80 -11.47 -4.41
CA VAL A 35 9.89 -11.87 -5.32
C VAL A 35 11.13 -11.92 -4.44
N PRO A 36 11.77 -13.08 -4.26
CA PRO A 36 12.91 -13.21 -3.36
C PRO A 36 13.98 -12.16 -3.63
N ASP A 37 14.42 -11.48 -2.56
CA ASP A 37 15.44 -10.43 -2.58
C ASP A 37 15.12 -9.21 -3.44
N VAL A 38 13.91 -9.10 -3.96
CA VAL A 38 13.51 -7.99 -4.84
C VAL A 38 12.30 -7.24 -4.32
N VAL A 39 11.24 -7.97 -3.95
CA VAL A 39 10.02 -7.36 -3.42
C VAL A 39 9.68 -7.99 -2.08
N TYR A 40 9.67 -7.17 -1.04
CA TYR A 40 9.33 -7.59 0.32
C TYR A 40 7.95 -7.07 0.66
N GLN A 41 7.10 -7.94 1.17
CA GLN A 41 5.73 -7.59 1.53
C GLN A 41 5.57 -7.56 3.05
N TYR A 42 4.90 -6.52 3.52
CA TYR A 42 4.60 -6.33 4.94
C TYR A 42 3.10 -6.09 5.13
N THR A 43 2.61 -6.49 6.28
CA THR A 43 1.25 -6.15 6.70
C THR A 43 1.35 -5.31 7.97
N LEU A 44 0.77 -4.14 7.94
CA LEU A 44 0.74 -3.23 9.08
C LEU A 44 -0.70 -3.09 9.57
N ARG A 45 -0.89 -3.32 10.86
CA ARG A 45 -2.19 -3.10 11.51
C ARG A 45 -2.01 -2.04 12.56
N ASP A 46 -2.80 -1.01 12.50
CA ASP A 46 -2.75 0.08 13.46
C ASP A 46 -4.15 0.59 13.76
N GLU A 47 -4.26 1.71 14.43
CA GLU A 47 -5.54 2.28 14.80
C GLU A 47 -6.39 2.68 13.60
N GLU A 48 -5.75 2.94 12.47
CA GLU A 48 -6.44 3.32 11.25
C GLU A 48 -6.90 2.11 10.43
N GLY A 49 -6.46 0.92 10.79
CA GLY A 49 -6.86 -0.32 10.12
C GLY A 49 -5.68 -1.12 9.60
N MET A 50 -5.91 -1.80 8.49
CA MET A 50 -4.92 -2.69 7.88
C MET A 50 -4.39 -2.09 6.59
N SER A 51 -3.07 -2.22 6.40
CA SER A 51 -2.44 -1.87 5.13
C SER A 51 -1.41 -2.92 4.76
N GLU A 52 -1.26 -3.11 3.46
CA GLU A 52 -0.23 -3.98 2.89
C GLU A 52 0.79 -3.08 2.20
N TRP A 53 2.05 -3.40 2.40
CA TRP A 53 3.15 -2.60 1.88
C TRP A 53 4.11 -3.49 1.12
N ASP A 54 4.47 -3.08 -0.09
CA ASP A 54 5.49 -3.75 -0.88
C ASP A 54 6.66 -2.81 -1.05
N ILE A 55 7.85 -3.30 -0.75
CA ILE A 55 9.09 -2.55 -0.98
C ILE A 55 9.84 -3.23 -2.11
N ALA A 56 10.06 -2.49 -3.19
CA ALA A 56 10.78 -2.97 -4.36
C ALA A 56 12.19 -2.41 -4.40
N SER A 57 13.12 -3.18 -4.95
CA SER A 57 14.54 -2.83 -4.97
C SER A 57 15.14 -2.94 -6.36
N PRO A 58 16.13 -2.05 -6.68
CA PRO A 58 16.89 -2.19 -7.90
C PRO A 58 17.68 -3.51 -7.89
N PRO A 59 18.08 -4.03 -9.07
CA PRO A 59 17.91 -3.45 -10.39
C PRO A 59 16.61 -3.82 -11.09
N GLN A 60 15.87 -4.81 -10.59
CA GLN A 60 14.66 -5.30 -11.28
C GLN A 60 13.55 -4.27 -11.30
N PHE A 61 13.42 -3.51 -10.21
CA PHE A 61 12.45 -2.44 -10.08
C PHE A 61 13.14 -1.17 -9.60
N PRO A 62 12.57 0.00 -9.85
CA PRO A 62 13.03 1.20 -9.16
C PRO A 62 12.84 1.03 -7.65
N ALA A 63 13.67 1.70 -6.85
CA ALA A 63 13.45 1.73 -5.41
C ALA A 63 12.11 2.39 -5.16
N ALA A 64 11.19 1.66 -4.56
CA ALA A 64 9.81 2.14 -4.43
C ALA A 64 9.08 1.46 -3.28
N VAL A 65 8.03 2.14 -2.81
CA VAL A 65 7.12 1.60 -1.80
C VAL A 65 5.71 1.72 -2.35
N VAL A 66 4.97 0.63 -2.30
CA VAL A 66 3.55 0.63 -2.66
C VAL A 66 2.77 0.30 -1.40
N ARG A 67 1.85 1.16 -1.04
CA ARG A 67 0.94 0.90 0.10
C ARG A 67 -0.46 0.68 -0.42
N ARG A 68 -1.08 -0.40 0.01
CA ARG A 68 -2.48 -0.68 -0.27
C ARG A 68 -3.21 -0.64 1.06
N ARG A 69 -4.14 0.28 1.17
CA ARG A 69 -4.87 0.54 2.40
C ARG A 69 -6.33 0.16 2.21
N LEU A 70 -6.90 -0.57 3.17
CA LEU A 70 -8.30 -0.96 3.10
C LEU A 70 -9.17 0.20 3.57
N VAL A 71 -10.09 0.62 2.73
CA VAL A 71 -11.07 1.67 3.04
C VAL A 71 -12.48 1.15 2.75
N GLY A 72 -13.49 1.83 3.24
CA GLY A 72 -14.84 1.38 2.97
C GLY A 72 -15.91 2.34 3.45
N ASN A 73 -17.12 1.94 3.15
CA ASN A 73 -18.33 2.65 3.56
C ASN A 73 -19.43 1.62 3.86
N ALA A 74 -20.68 2.06 3.98
CA ALA A 74 -21.79 1.17 4.31
C ALA A 74 -22.03 0.10 3.23
N GLU A 75 -21.54 0.32 2.01
CA GLU A 75 -21.78 -0.61 0.91
C GLU A 75 -20.69 -1.65 0.74
N GLY A 76 -19.54 -1.46 1.36
CA GLY A 76 -18.45 -2.41 1.26
C GLY A 76 -17.09 -1.78 1.48
N SER A 77 -16.05 -2.57 1.27
CA SER A 77 -14.66 -2.11 1.43
C SER A 77 -13.82 -2.57 0.26
N TRP A 78 -12.73 -1.85 0.03
CA TRP A 78 -11.79 -2.13 -1.07
C TRP A 78 -10.44 -1.50 -0.74
N PHE A 79 -9.41 -1.90 -1.52
CA PHE A 79 -8.08 -1.35 -1.33
C PHE A 79 -7.85 -0.13 -2.22
N VAL A 80 -7.20 0.87 -1.66
CA VAL A 80 -6.69 2.03 -2.40
C VAL A 80 -5.17 2.02 -2.32
N THR A 81 -4.51 2.55 -3.34
CA THR A 81 -3.08 2.38 -3.53
C THR A 81 -2.37 3.73 -3.59
N SER A 82 -1.26 3.83 -2.86
CA SER A 82 -0.31 4.94 -2.97
C SER A 82 1.06 4.41 -3.35
N LEU A 83 1.83 5.22 -4.03
CA LEU A 83 3.17 4.87 -4.51
C LEU A 83 4.15 5.96 -4.13
N LEU A 84 5.29 5.55 -3.59
CA LEU A 84 6.46 6.40 -3.42
C LEU A 84 7.57 5.77 -4.26
N CYS A 85 8.10 6.51 -5.22
CA CYS A 85 9.13 6.00 -6.12
C CYS A 85 10.34 6.93 -6.09
N GLU A 86 11.51 6.36 -5.79
CA GLU A 86 12.75 7.11 -5.68
C GLU A 86 13.64 6.85 -6.90
N ALA A 87 13.14 7.21 -8.05
CA ALA A 87 13.88 7.07 -9.29
C ALA A 87 13.59 8.27 -10.16
N GLU A 88 14.16 8.28 -11.35
CA GLU A 88 13.84 9.34 -12.30
C GLU A 88 12.38 9.22 -12.75
N GLN A 89 11.84 10.31 -13.21
CA GLN A 89 10.43 10.40 -13.55
C GLN A 89 9.99 9.32 -14.54
N THR A 90 10.77 9.04 -15.57
CA THR A 90 10.43 8.03 -16.57
C THR A 90 10.30 6.64 -15.96
N ALA A 91 11.23 6.26 -15.08
CA ALA A 91 11.18 4.96 -14.41
C ALA A 91 9.98 4.87 -13.48
N CYS A 92 9.68 5.93 -12.76
CA CYS A 92 8.54 5.96 -11.85
C CYS A 92 7.21 5.91 -12.61
N GLU A 93 7.11 6.58 -13.75
CA GLU A 93 5.91 6.52 -14.60
C GLU A 93 5.69 5.12 -15.15
N LYS A 94 6.76 4.42 -15.53
CA LYS A 94 6.66 3.04 -16.00
C LYS A 94 6.17 2.11 -14.89
N LEU A 95 6.68 2.31 -13.67
CA LEU A 95 6.25 1.51 -12.55
C LEU A 95 4.78 1.75 -12.25
N GLU A 96 4.34 3.00 -12.24
CA GLU A 96 2.94 3.32 -12.01
C GLU A 96 2.06 2.71 -13.10
N GLY A 97 2.46 2.81 -14.35
CA GLY A 97 1.73 2.21 -15.47
C GLY A 97 1.63 0.70 -15.34
N PHE A 98 2.71 0.06 -14.90
CA PHE A 98 2.70 -1.38 -14.64
C PHE A 98 1.69 -1.73 -13.54
N LEU A 99 1.69 -0.99 -12.44
CA LEU A 99 0.75 -1.23 -11.35
C LEU A 99 -0.69 -1.06 -11.81
N ARG A 100 -0.96 0.01 -12.54
CA ARG A 100 -2.32 0.28 -13.04
C ARG A 100 -2.83 -0.82 -13.97
N SER A 101 -1.96 -1.40 -14.77
CA SER A 101 -2.36 -2.42 -15.75
C SER A 101 -2.32 -3.85 -15.23
N SER A 102 -1.51 -4.12 -14.20
CA SER A 102 -1.30 -5.48 -13.73
C SER A 102 -2.12 -5.87 -12.51
N MET A 103 -2.67 -4.91 -11.78
CA MET A 103 -3.46 -5.23 -10.60
C MET A 103 -4.85 -5.71 -11.01
N PRO A 104 -5.25 -6.92 -10.63
CA PRO A 104 -6.54 -7.46 -11.03
C PRO A 104 -7.68 -6.71 -10.34
N ALA A 105 -8.83 -6.64 -11.01
CA ALA A 105 -10.02 -6.05 -10.43
C ALA A 105 -10.32 -6.69 -9.07
N GLN A 106 -10.80 -5.88 -8.17
CA GLN A 106 -11.08 -6.32 -6.80
C GLN A 106 -12.54 -6.71 -6.64
N GLN A 107 -12.78 -7.77 -5.88
CA GLN A 107 -14.10 -8.02 -5.34
C GLN A 107 -14.33 -7.04 -4.20
N LYS A 108 -15.47 -6.37 -4.23
CA LYS A 108 -15.84 -5.50 -3.10
C LYS A 108 -16.06 -6.39 -1.88
N LEU A 109 -15.39 -6.08 -0.80
CA LEU A 109 -15.48 -6.83 0.44
C LEU A 109 -16.66 -6.31 1.27
N PRO A 110 -17.08 -7.06 2.32
CA PRO A 110 -18.10 -6.55 3.23
C PRO A 110 -17.69 -5.22 3.83
N PRO A 111 -18.65 -4.41 4.29
CA PRO A 111 -18.32 -3.16 4.98
C PRO A 111 -17.40 -3.43 6.17
N LEU A 112 -16.50 -2.50 6.42
CA LEU A 112 -15.62 -2.58 7.58
C LEU A 112 -16.48 -2.47 8.85
N PRO A 113 -16.08 -3.18 9.92
CA PRO A 113 -16.75 -3.01 11.19
C PRO A 113 -16.77 -1.54 11.57
N ILE A 114 -17.89 -1.08 12.09
CA ILE A 114 -17.95 0.26 12.62
C ILE A 114 -17.15 0.24 13.91
N LEU A 115 -15.92 0.68 13.81
CA LEU A 115 -15.14 0.91 15.01
C LEU A 115 -15.70 2.16 15.64
N PRO A 116 -15.83 2.21 16.96
CA PRO A 116 -16.18 3.45 17.62
C PRO A 116 -15.19 4.50 17.11
N PRO A 117 -15.65 5.70 16.81
CA PRO A 117 -14.72 6.72 16.38
C PRO A 117 -13.61 6.79 17.41
N LEU A 118 -12.38 6.78 16.92
CA LEU A 118 -11.25 7.00 17.79
C LEU A 118 -11.62 8.20 18.63
N LYS A 119 -11.48 8.05 19.91
CA LYS A 119 -11.78 9.13 20.79
C LYS A 119 -10.84 10.20 20.54
N THR A 120 -11.25 10.83 19.67
CA THR A 120 -10.50 11.92 19.43
C THR A 120 -10.97 13.01 20.23
N ASP A 121 -11.69 12.72 20.64
CA ASP A 121 -11.96 13.63 21.11
C ASP A 121 -11.97 13.92 21.98
N ALA A 122 -11.89 13.94 21.99
CA ALA A 122 -11.79 14.37 22.55
C ALA A 122 -12.05 14.77 22.71
#